data_5957547d5e81f06447da342b2d6b463c
#
_entry.id   5957547d5e81f06447da342b2d6b463c
#
_cell.length_a   1.000
_cell.length_b   1.000
_cell.length_c   1.000
_cell.angle_alpha   90.00
_cell.angle_beta   90.00
_cell.angle_gamma   90.00
#
_symmetry.space_group_name_H-M   'P 1'
#
loop_
_entity.id
_entity.type
_entity.pdbx_description
1 polymer ?
#
loop_
_entity_poly.entity_id
_entity_poly.type
_entity_poly.pdbx_seq_one_letter_code
_entity_poly.pdbx_strand_id
1 'polypeptide(L)'
;MKYSQNNEEEVILKYFKDQHIGTFLEIGAYHPEIFSNVRALYEKGWKGVLVEPAQQNFDHIKDYYKKDNSMQVIQTCVGSYNGEVVFYDSQGDAIGTTDYKHMELWKHNYKVPYKETKSTI
;
A
#
# COMPACT_ATOMS: atom_id res chain seq x y z
N MET A 1 10.05 16.69 -1.62
CA MET A 1 10.62 15.49 -0.99
C MET A 1 10.12 14.26 -1.74
N LYS A 2 10.97 13.30 -1.97
CA LYS A 2 10.65 12.10 -2.75
C LYS A 2 10.34 10.94 -1.81
N TYR A 3 9.21 10.30 -2.03
CA TYR A 3 8.76 9.16 -1.25
C TYR A 3 8.75 7.87 -2.06
N SER A 4 8.35 7.95 -3.34
CA SER A 4 8.21 6.79 -4.21
C SER A 4 9.54 6.09 -4.50
N GLN A 5 9.46 4.84 -4.90
CA GLN A 5 10.63 4.01 -5.15
C GLN A 5 11.42 4.46 -6.38
N ASN A 6 10.73 4.88 -7.44
CA ASN A 6 11.32 5.21 -8.74
C ASN A 6 10.90 6.59 -9.27
N ASN A 7 10.61 7.54 -8.39
CA ASN A 7 10.17 8.90 -8.72
C ASN A 7 8.79 8.98 -9.41
N GLU A 8 7.91 8.04 -9.13
CA GLU A 8 6.56 8.00 -9.69
C GLU A 8 5.80 9.29 -9.37
N GLU A 9 5.95 9.85 -8.17
CA GLU A 9 5.28 11.10 -7.78
C GLU A 9 5.68 12.28 -8.66
N GLU A 10 6.90 12.35 -9.16
CA GLU A 10 7.32 13.42 -10.07
C GLU A 10 6.56 13.37 -11.40
N VAL A 11 6.38 12.15 -11.93
CA VAL A 11 5.63 11.94 -13.17
C VAL A 11 4.17 12.33 -12.99
N ILE A 12 3.57 11.90 -11.88
CA ILE A 12 2.17 12.21 -11.56
C ILE A 12 1.96 13.72 -11.42
N LEU A 13 2.80 14.38 -10.63
CA LEU A 13 2.70 15.82 -10.39
C LEU A 13 2.92 16.63 -11.66
N LYS A 14 3.84 16.20 -12.52
CA LYS A 14 4.09 16.85 -13.81
C LYS A 14 2.88 16.72 -14.75
N TYR A 15 2.23 15.56 -14.76
CA TYR A 15 1.05 15.30 -15.57
C TYR A 15 -0.13 16.19 -15.16
N PHE A 16 -0.42 16.26 -13.85
CA PHE A 16 -1.58 17.01 -13.34
C PHE A 16 -1.33 18.48 -13.10
N LYS A 17 -0.08 18.93 -13.10
CA LYS A 17 0.36 20.31 -12.83
C LYS A 17 0.04 20.80 -11.41
N ASP A 18 0.69 21.85 -10.97
CA ASP A 18 0.62 22.32 -9.58
C ASP A 18 -0.74 22.87 -9.16
N GLN A 19 -1.57 23.34 -10.08
CA GLN A 19 -2.89 23.90 -9.77
C GLN A 19 -3.97 22.84 -9.56
N HIS A 20 -3.71 21.60 -9.97
CA HIS A 20 -4.69 20.54 -9.82
C HIS A 20 -4.56 19.87 -8.45
N ILE A 21 -5.67 19.77 -7.73
CA ILE A 21 -5.80 19.02 -6.49
C ILE A 21 -6.87 17.97 -6.71
N GLY A 22 -6.50 16.71 -6.67
CA GLY A 22 -7.39 15.60 -6.98
C GLY A 22 -7.55 14.62 -5.84
N THR A 23 -8.00 13.43 -6.21
CA THR A 23 -8.11 12.27 -5.31
C THR A 23 -7.24 11.13 -5.82
N PHE A 24 -6.91 10.19 -4.92
CA PHE A 24 -6.11 9.03 -5.28
C PHE A 24 -6.66 7.75 -4.66
N LEU A 25 -6.30 6.63 -5.27
CA LEU A 25 -6.45 5.28 -4.74
C LEU A 25 -5.10 4.58 -4.90
N GLU A 26 -4.48 4.22 -3.79
CA GLU A 26 -3.24 3.45 -3.80
C GLU A 26 -3.50 2.03 -3.31
N ILE A 27 -3.23 1.05 -4.15
CA ILE A 27 -3.42 -0.37 -3.86
C ILE A 27 -2.05 -0.97 -3.52
N GLY A 28 -1.96 -1.61 -2.34
CA GLY A 28 -0.69 -2.10 -1.82
C GLY A 28 0.17 -0.95 -1.27
N ALA A 29 -0.39 -0.19 -0.36
CA ALA A 29 0.23 1.06 0.12
C ALA A 29 1.52 0.86 0.92
N TYR A 30 1.68 -0.26 1.60
CA TYR A 30 2.85 -0.66 2.39
C TYR A 30 3.16 0.28 3.57
N HIS A 31 3.48 1.53 3.32
CA HIS A 31 3.97 2.47 4.34
C HIS A 31 3.44 3.89 4.04
N PRO A 32 3.19 4.72 5.07
CA PRO A 32 2.69 6.08 4.82
C PRO A 32 3.66 6.98 4.05
N GLU A 33 4.96 6.72 4.13
CA GLU A 33 5.99 7.52 3.46
C GLU A 33 6.91 6.69 2.56
N ILE A 34 7.52 5.62 3.09
CA ILE A 34 8.49 4.80 2.36
C ILE A 34 7.80 4.11 1.18
N PHE A 35 8.30 4.35 -0.02
CA PHE A 35 7.77 3.84 -1.28
C PHE A 35 6.35 4.30 -1.62
N SER A 36 5.83 5.31 -0.92
CA SER A 36 4.51 5.85 -1.22
C SER A 36 4.52 6.64 -2.53
N ASN A 37 3.61 6.28 -3.42
CA ASN A 37 3.41 7.02 -4.67
C ASN A 37 2.51 8.25 -4.48
N VAL A 38 1.81 8.34 -3.35
CA VAL A 38 0.78 9.35 -3.11
C VAL A 38 1.10 10.33 -1.98
N ARG A 39 2.13 10.07 -1.18
CA ARG A 39 2.47 10.96 -0.06
C ARG A 39 2.75 12.39 -0.49
N ALA A 40 3.49 12.58 -1.58
CA ALA A 40 3.78 13.91 -2.11
C ALA A 40 2.50 14.61 -2.61
N LEU A 41 1.55 13.84 -3.16
CA LEU A 41 0.24 14.37 -3.55
C LEU A 41 -0.55 14.80 -2.31
N TYR A 42 -0.56 13.96 -1.28
CA TYR A 42 -1.24 14.26 -0.02
C TYR A 42 -0.72 15.59 0.59
N GLU A 43 0.59 15.81 0.59
CA GLU A 43 1.18 17.04 1.11
C GLU A 43 0.79 18.28 0.30
N LYS A 44 0.36 18.10 -0.94
CA LYS A 44 -0.18 19.17 -1.80
C LYS A 44 -1.70 19.34 -1.68
N GLY A 45 -2.34 18.61 -0.78
CA GLY A 45 -3.77 18.72 -0.52
C GLY A 45 -4.64 17.65 -1.16
N TRP A 46 -4.07 16.70 -1.91
CA TRP A 46 -4.82 15.57 -2.43
C TRP A 46 -5.27 14.66 -1.29
N LYS A 47 -6.40 14.00 -1.48
CA LYS A 47 -6.97 13.05 -0.53
C LYS A 47 -7.37 11.77 -1.22
N GLY A 48 -7.55 10.69 -0.46
CA GLY A 48 -7.97 9.45 -1.09
C GLY A 48 -8.01 8.24 -0.17
N VAL A 49 -7.83 7.09 -0.81
CA VAL A 49 -7.94 5.77 -0.20
C VAL A 49 -6.62 5.03 -0.34
N LEU A 50 -6.20 4.43 0.76
CA LEU A 50 -5.04 3.54 0.82
C LEU A 50 -5.53 2.13 1.13
N VAL A 51 -5.08 1.15 0.35
CA VAL A 51 -5.46 -0.26 0.51
C VAL A 51 -4.21 -1.06 0.84
N GLU A 52 -4.25 -1.80 1.96
CA GLU A 52 -3.12 -2.61 2.42
C GLU A 52 -3.62 -3.87 3.13
N PRO A 53 -3.30 -5.08 2.65
CA PRO A 53 -3.76 -6.32 3.28
C PRO A 53 -2.94 -6.76 4.50
N ALA A 54 -1.65 -6.41 4.59
CA ALA A 54 -0.79 -6.83 5.68
C ALA A 54 -1.15 -6.13 6.98
N GLN A 55 -1.41 -6.90 8.05
CA GLN A 55 -1.92 -6.37 9.31
C GLN A 55 -1.04 -5.30 9.92
N GLN A 56 0.27 -5.55 10.02
CA GLN A 56 1.20 -4.60 10.62
C GLN A 56 1.29 -3.30 9.81
N ASN A 57 1.35 -3.41 8.49
CA ASN A 57 1.43 -2.25 7.60
C ASN A 57 0.11 -1.47 7.61
N PHE A 58 -1.02 -2.16 7.59
CA PHE A 58 -2.35 -1.54 7.69
C PHE A 58 -2.48 -0.74 8.99
N ASP A 59 -2.14 -1.33 10.13
CA ASP A 59 -2.23 -0.69 11.43
C ASP A 59 -1.37 0.58 11.49
N HIS A 60 -0.18 0.52 10.94
CA HIS A 60 0.74 1.66 10.89
C HIS A 60 0.18 2.82 10.03
N ILE A 61 -0.33 2.50 8.85
CA ILE A 61 -0.91 3.50 7.94
C ILE A 61 -2.15 4.12 8.57
N LYS A 62 -3.02 3.30 9.15
CA LYS A 62 -4.25 3.76 9.79
C LYS A 62 -3.95 4.69 10.97
N ASP A 63 -3.00 4.35 11.81
CA ASP A 63 -2.57 5.21 12.92
C ASP A 63 -1.98 6.54 12.43
N TYR A 64 -1.19 6.48 11.36
CA TYR A 64 -0.54 7.66 10.79
C TYR A 64 -1.55 8.71 10.30
N TYR A 65 -2.64 8.26 9.66
CA TYR A 65 -3.68 9.15 9.09
C TYR A 65 -4.93 9.28 9.97
N LYS A 66 -4.93 8.76 11.19
CA LYS A 66 -6.13 8.69 12.05
C LYS A 66 -6.81 10.02 12.34
N LYS A 67 -6.08 11.12 12.29
CA LYS A 67 -6.62 12.47 12.54
C LYS A 67 -7.16 13.16 11.28
N ASP A 68 -7.01 12.55 10.12
CA ASP A 68 -7.48 13.09 8.86
C ASP A 68 -8.68 12.29 8.34
N ASN A 69 -9.89 12.80 8.59
CA ASN A 69 -11.13 12.14 8.18
C ASN A 69 -11.33 12.08 6.66
N SER A 70 -10.54 12.81 5.89
CA SER A 70 -10.58 12.77 4.42
C SER A 70 -9.71 11.66 3.83
N MET A 71 -8.93 10.97 4.67
CA MET A 71 -8.16 9.78 4.29
C MET A 71 -8.88 8.53 4.77
N GLN A 72 -8.97 7.54 3.89
CA GLN A 72 -9.54 6.23 4.20
C GLN A 72 -8.48 5.15 4.01
N VAL A 73 -8.39 4.24 4.98
CA VAL A 73 -7.46 3.10 4.92
C VAL A 73 -8.28 1.83 5.01
N ILE A 74 -8.13 0.94 4.03
CA ILE A 74 -8.91 -0.29 3.92
C ILE A 74 -7.96 -1.49 3.96
N GLN A 75 -8.25 -2.44 4.85
CA GLN A 75 -7.50 -3.69 4.93
C GLN A 75 -8.15 -4.73 4.04
N THR A 76 -7.61 -4.91 2.86
CA THR A 76 -8.07 -5.94 1.91
C THR A 76 -7.02 -6.18 0.84
N CYS A 77 -7.11 -7.36 0.18
CA CYS A 77 -6.48 -7.57 -1.11
C CYS A 77 -7.38 -7.04 -2.22
N VAL A 78 -6.83 -6.84 -3.40
CA VAL A 78 -7.58 -6.47 -4.61
C VAL A 78 -7.34 -7.52 -5.68
N GLY A 79 -8.42 -8.05 -6.25
CA GLY A 79 -8.36 -9.09 -7.27
C GLY A 79 -9.58 -9.07 -8.18
N SER A 80 -9.74 -10.11 -8.98
CA SER A 80 -10.81 -10.22 -9.98
C SER A 80 -12.13 -10.74 -9.42
N TYR A 81 -12.20 -11.06 -8.13
CA TYR A 81 -13.40 -11.58 -7.48
C TYR A 81 -13.54 -11.03 -6.07
N ASN A 82 -14.73 -11.13 -5.50
CA ASN A 82 -15.00 -10.78 -4.10
C ASN A 82 -15.07 -12.04 -3.25
N GLY A 83 -14.50 -12.02 -2.07
CA GLY A 83 -14.53 -13.14 -1.15
C GLY A 83 -13.40 -13.14 -0.14
N GLU A 84 -12.86 -14.32 0.12
CA GLU A 84 -11.67 -14.51 0.96
C GLU A 84 -10.54 -15.10 0.14
N VAL A 85 -9.32 -14.73 0.52
CA VAL A 85 -8.10 -15.26 -0.09
C VAL A 85 -7.05 -15.51 1.00
N VAL A 86 -6.19 -16.49 0.77
CA VAL A 86 -4.99 -16.67 1.59
C VAL A 86 -3.98 -15.60 1.21
N PHE A 87 -3.51 -14.88 2.21
CA PHE A 87 -2.48 -13.85 2.07
C PHE A 87 -1.25 -14.26 2.87
N TYR A 88 -0.10 -14.28 2.20
CA TYR A 88 1.18 -14.57 2.82
C TYR A 88 1.82 -13.26 3.25
N ASP A 89 1.70 -12.99 4.55
CA ASP A 89 2.16 -11.74 5.17
C ASP A 89 3.65 -11.82 5.46
N SER A 90 4.43 -10.91 4.87
CA SER A 90 5.88 -10.82 5.09
C SER A 90 6.25 -10.17 6.42
N GLN A 91 5.26 -9.81 7.23
CA GLN A 91 5.40 -9.28 8.59
C GLN A 91 6.21 -7.98 8.66
N GLY A 92 5.68 -6.95 8.01
CA GLY A 92 6.23 -5.59 8.05
C GLY A 92 7.11 -5.23 6.88
N ASP A 93 7.22 -6.11 5.89
CA ASP A 93 7.95 -5.83 4.65
C ASP A 93 6.98 -5.55 3.49
N ALA A 94 7.52 -5.14 2.35
CA ALA A 94 6.76 -4.77 1.16
C ALA A 94 6.46 -5.94 0.22
N ILE A 95 6.74 -7.17 0.61
CA ILE A 95 6.71 -8.36 -0.26
C ILE A 95 5.64 -9.37 0.13
N GLY A 96 4.58 -8.94 0.82
CA GLY A 96 3.38 -9.76 1.04
C GLY A 96 2.71 -10.11 -0.30
N THR A 97 2.13 -11.30 -0.40
CA THR A 97 1.60 -11.80 -1.67
C THR A 97 0.47 -12.81 -1.46
N THR A 98 -0.41 -12.93 -2.45
CA THR A 98 -1.37 -14.03 -2.55
C THR A 98 -0.84 -15.20 -3.39
N ASP A 99 0.30 -15.04 -4.02
CA ASP A 99 0.90 -16.06 -4.89
C ASP A 99 1.79 -17.00 -4.07
N TYR A 100 1.35 -18.27 -3.97
CA TYR A 100 2.08 -19.30 -3.23
C TYR A 100 3.51 -19.53 -3.76
N LYS A 101 3.68 -19.56 -5.09
CA LYS A 101 5.00 -19.78 -5.69
C LYS A 101 5.96 -18.62 -5.41
N HIS A 102 5.46 -17.41 -5.47
CA HIS A 102 6.23 -16.23 -5.12
C HIS A 102 6.66 -16.26 -3.65
N MET A 103 5.73 -16.59 -2.75
CA MET A 103 6.00 -16.74 -1.33
C MET A 103 7.10 -17.79 -1.07
N GLU A 104 6.96 -18.98 -1.65
CA GLU A 104 7.94 -20.08 -1.50
C GLU A 104 9.34 -19.66 -1.98
N LEU A 105 9.42 -18.97 -3.13
CA LEU A 105 10.68 -18.51 -3.69
C LEU A 105 11.40 -17.53 -2.75
N TRP A 106 10.69 -16.54 -2.25
CA TRP A 106 11.26 -15.53 -1.36
C TRP A 106 11.59 -16.10 0.02
N LYS A 107 10.72 -16.96 0.55
CA LYS A 107 10.96 -17.67 1.80
C LYS A 107 12.23 -18.51 1.75
N HIS A 108 12.41 -19.27 0.67
CA HIS A 108 13.56 -20.15 0.49
C HIS A 108 14.87 -19.36 0.25
N ASN A 109 14.84 -18.39 -0.67
CA ASN A 109 16.05 -17.68 -1.11
C ASN A 109 16.50 -16.56 -0.15
N TYR A 110 15.54 -15.90 0.51
CA TYR A 110 15.82 -14.72 1.33
C TYR A 110 15.38 -14.87 2.79
N LYS A 111 14.90 -16.04 3.18
CA LYS A 111 14.47 -16.36 4.55
C LYS A 111 13.41 -15.39 5.10
N VAL A 112 12.50 -14.93 4.24
CA VAL A 112 11.41 -14.04 4.65
C VAL A 112 10.48 -14.77 5.62
N PRO A 113 10.13 -14.18 6.76
CA PRO A 113 9.30 -14.83 7.78
C PRO A 113 7.80 -14.74 7.44
N TYR A 114 7.36 -15.33 6.35
CA TYR A 114 5.97 -15.32 5.93
C TYR A 114 5.04 -15.98 6.94
N LYS A 115 3.93 -15.31 7.21
CA LYS A 115 2.81 -15.85 7.98
C LYS A 115 1.60 -16.01 7.07
N GLU A 116 1.04 -17.20 7.02
CA GLU A 116 -0.19 -17.46 6.28
C GLU A 116 -1.37 -16.85 7.03
N THR A 117 -2.11 -15.98 6.37
CA THR A 117 -3.28 -15.29 6.92
C THR A 117 -4.46 -15.38 5.95
N LYS A 118 -5.66 -15.02 6.41
CA LYS A 118 -6.82 -14.83 5.56
C LYS A 118 -7.09 -13.35 5.39
N SER A 119 -7.41 -12.94 4.17
CA SER A 119 -7.80 -11.58 3.83
C SER A 119 -9.08 -11.58 3.02
N THR A 120 -9.82 -10.50 3.09
CA THR A 120 -10.83 -10.20 2.07
C THR A 120 -10.14 -9.87 0.75
N ILE A 121 -10.87 -10.02 -0.34
CA ILE A 121 -10.43 -9.66 -1.68
C ILE A 121 -11.62 -9.15 -2.50
#